data_15231d95f4b44370d721281b90bb4319
#
_entry.id   15231d95f4b44370d721281b90bb4319
#
_cell.length_a   1.000
_cell.length_b   1.000
_cell.length_c   1.000
_cell.angle_alpha   90.00
_cell.angle_beta   90.00
_cell.angle_gamma   90.00
#
_symmetry.space_group_name_H-M   'P 1'
#
loop_
_entity.id
_entity.type
_entity.pdbx_description
1 polymer ?
#
loop_
_entity_poly.entity_id
_entity_poly.type
_entity_poly.pdbx_seq_one_letter_code
_entity_poly.pdbx_strand_id
1 'polypeptide(L)'
;MVVIRLSRGGSKKRPYFNVVVAESSKKRDGRFIERVGFYNPSAREGSETLRLESERIEYWQSNGAQLSETVNRIVKLNAKGPDGLVAMKKKDEAKALARKNKKAADKAAKVEEAVSAEEEAPKEEAAAPKEEAPKEEAAAPKEEAPK
;
A
#
# COMPACT_ATOMS: atom_id res chain seq x y z
N MET A 1 29.07 -6.92 -6.83
CA MET A 1 28.53 -7.54 -5.62
C MET A 1 27.20 -8.18 -5.96
N VAL A 2 27.03 -9.47 -5.65
CA VAL A 2 25.82 -10.24 -5.93
C VAL A 2 24.91 -10.22 -4.70
N VAL A 3 23.59 -10.02 -4.93
CA VAL A 3 22.59 -9.91 -3.87
C VAL A 3 21.40 -10.79 -4.21
N ILE A 4 20.90 -11.54 -3.22
CA ILE A 4 19.67 -12.29 -3.31
C ILE A 4 18.53 -11.38 -2.80
N ARG A 5 17.61 -11.04 -3.68
CA ARG A 5 16.54 -10.06 -3.41
C ARG A 5 15.21 -10.45 -4.03
N LEU A 6 14.17 -9.73 -3.67
CA LEU A 6 12.84 -9.88 -4.25
C LEU A 6 12.68 -9.00 -5.49
N SER A 7 12.27 -9.60 -6.60
CA SER A 7 11.78 -8.94 -7.78
C SER A 7 10.25 -9.02 -7.79
N ARG A 8 9.58 -7.90 -8.05
CA ARG A 8 8.12 -7.83 -8.04
C ARG A 8 7.55 -8.17 -9.41
N GLY A 9 6.55 -9.06 -9.43
CA GLY A 9 5.73 -9.34 -10.59
C GLY A 9 4.24 -9.18 -10.28
N GLY A 10 3.41 -9.45 -11.27
CA GLY A 10 1.96 -9.38 -11.15
C GLY A 10 1.37 -7.99 -11.29
N SER A 11 0.06 -7.90 -11.08
CA SER A 11 -0.70 -6.65 -11.20
C SER A 11 -0.59 -5.77 -9.94
N LYS A 12 -1.07 -4.52 -10.04
CA LYS A 12 -1.09 -3.56 -8.94
C LYS A 12 -1.80 -4.10 -7.69
N LYS A 13 -2.91 -4.82 -7.86
CA LYS A 13 -3.74 -5.36 -6.77
C LYS A 13 -3.38 -6.78 -6.35
N ARG A 14 -2.62 -7.52 -7.16
CA ARG A 14 -2.21 -8.91 -6.90
C ARG A 14 -0.70 -9.08 -7.16
N PRO A 15 0.16 -8.52 -6.31
CA PRO A 15 1.60 -8.66 -6.46
C PRO A 15 2.05 -10.06 -6.02
N TYR A 16 3.02 -10.60 -6.74
CA TYR A 16 3.83 -11.72 -6.30
C TYR A 16 5.30 -11.33 -6.40
N PHE A 17 6.15 -12.10 -5.78
CA PHE A 17 7.58 -11.81 -5.73
C PHE A 17 8.37 -13.04 -6.13
N ASN A 18 9.34 -12.84 -7.01
CA ASN A 18 10.34 -13.83 -7.29
C ASN A 18 11.57 -13.57 -6.42
N VAL A 19 12.13 -14.63 -5.82
CA VAL A 19 13.42 -14.55 -5.17
C VAL A 19 14.49 -14.76 -6.24
N VAL A 20 15.29 -13.74 -6.47
CA VAL A 20 16.26 -13.72 -7.58
C VAL A 20 17.65 -13.34 -7.08
N VAL A 21 18.63 -13.94 -7.71
CA VAL A 21 20.05 -13.60 -7.58
C VAL A 21 20.40 -12.58 -8.65
N ALA A 22 20.85 -11.42 -8.25
CA ALA A 22 21.16 -10.35 -9.18
C ALA A 22 22.35 -9.50 -8.71
N GLU A 23 22.98 -8.80 -9.62
CA GLU A 23 23.94 -7.74 -9.29
C GLU A 23 23.25 -6.60 -8.55
N SER A 24 23.92 -6.05 -7.54
CA SER A 24 23.39 -4.93 -6.75
C SER A 24 23.14 -3.66 -7.58
N SER A 25 23.91 -3.45 -8.65
CA SER A 25 23.78 -2.31 -9.58
C SER A 25 22.54 -2.38 -10.48
N LYS A 26 21.96 -3.56 -10.67
CA LYS A 26 20.79 -3.72 -11.55
C LYS A 26 19.51 -3.28 -10.88
N LYS A 27 18.54 -2.80 -11.67
CA LYS A 27 17.19 -2.42 -11.19
C LYS A 27 16.52 -3.63 -10.53
N ARG A 28 15.64 -3.38 -9.55
CA ARG A 28 14.95 -4.43 -8.77
C ARG A 28 14.27 -5.49 -9.65
N ASP A 29 13.52 -5.06 -10.65
CA ASP A 29 12.72 -5.92 -11.54
C ASP A 29 13.41 -6.12 -12.92
N GLY A 30 14.71 -5.79 -13.00
CA GLY A 30 15.52 -5.91 -14.22
C GLY A 30 16.12 -7.30 -14.37
N ARG A 31 17.19 -7.34 -15.20
CA ARG A 31 17.94 -8.58 -15.47
C ARG A 31 18.49 -9.17 -14.17
N PHE A 32 18.31 -10.45 -14.00
CA PHE A 32 18.82 -11.26 -12.90
C PHE A 32 19.66 -12.43 -13.45
N ILE A 33 20.45 -13.06 -12.59
CA ILE A 33 21.31 -14.19 -12.94
C ILE A 33 20.49 -15.48 -12.86
N GLU A 34 19.84 -15.71 -11.71
CA GLU A 34 19.09 -16.92 -11.43
C GLU A 34 17.85 -16.61 -10.58
N ARG A 35 16.78 -17.39 -10.77
CA ARG A 35 15.59 -17.35 -9.92
C ARG A 35 15.64 -18.55 -8.99
N VAL A 36 15.72 -18.30 -7.68
CA VAL A 36 15.87 -19.32 -6.64
C VAL A 36 14.61 -19.50 -5.79
N GLY A 37 13.51 -18.83 -6.15
CA GLY A 37 12.26 -19.03 -5.45
C GLY A 37 11.14 -18.11 -5.86
N PHE A 38 10.02 -18.31 -5.17
CA PHE A 38 8.76 -17.59 -5.38
C PHE A 38 8.08 -17.33 -4.05
N TYR A 39 7.50 -16.15 -3.91
CA TYR A 39 6.74 -15.76 -2.72
C TYR A 39 5.47 -14.99 -3.10
N ASN A 40 4.32 -15.47 -2.67
CA ASN A 40 3.03 -14.82 -2.87
C ASN A 40 2.37 -14.51 -1.52
N PRO A 41 2.41 -13.25 -1.06
CA PRO A 41 1.80 -12.87 0.21
C PRO A 41 0.27 -12.93 0.19
N SER A 42 -0.35 -12.82 -0.99
CA SER A 42 -1.80 -12.79 -1.19
C SER A 42 -2.34 -14.12 -1.73
N ALA A 43 -1.61 -15.22 -1.51
CA ALA A 43 -2.05 -16.54 -1.94
C ALA A 43 -3.37 -16.92 -1.26
N ARG A 44 -4.31 -17.45 -2.04
CA ARG A 44 -5.56 -18.05 -1.53
C ARG A 44 -5.26 -19.41 -0.91
N GLU A 45 -6.17 -19.90 -0.10
CA GLU A 45 -6.12 -21.27 0.41
C GLU A 45 -6.03 -22.26 -0.76
N GLY A 46 -5.09 -23.19 -0.69
CA GLY A 46 -4.78 -24.14 -1.77
C GLY A 46 -3.79 -23.65 -2.83
N SER A 47 -3.36 -22.37 -2.81
CA SER A 47 -2.32 -21.88 -3.71
C SER A 47 -0.97 -21.81 -3.00
N GLU A 48 0.12 -22.07 -3.74
CA GLU A 48 1.47 -21.95 -3.21
C GLU A 48 1.74 -20.52 -2.69
N THR A 49 2.06 -20.42 -1.41
CA THR A 49 2.44 -19.16 -0.79
C THR A 49 3.94 -18.90 -0.91
N LEU A 50 4.75 -19.97 -0.79
CA LEU A 50 6.19 -19.88 -0.75
C LEU A 50 6.80 -21.15 -1.35
N ARG A 51 7.76 -20.96 -2.25
CA ARG A 51 8.64 -22.01 -2.77
C ARG A 51 10.05 -21.46 -2.82
N LEU A 52 10.99 -22.14 -2.17
CA LEU A 52 12.41 -21.77 -2.14
C LEU A 52 13.26 -22.98 -2.45
N GLU A 53 14.27 -22.77 -3.25
CA GLU A 53 15.35 -23.72 -3.53
C GLU A 53 16.49 -23.47 -2.56
N SER A 54 16.42 -24.10 -1.37
CA SER A 54 17.39 -23.87 -0.29
C SER A 54 18.82 -24.15 -0.71
N GLU A 55 19.04 -25.24 -1.46
CA GLU A 55 20.37 -25.64 -1.97
C GLU A 55 21.01 -24.56 -2.84
N ARG A 56 20.21 -23.92 -3.71
CA ARG A 56 20.69 -22.84 -4.58
C ARG A 56 20.99 -21.58 -3.80
N ILE A 57 20.18 -21.28 -2.77
CA ILE A 57 20.42 -20.13 -1.88
C ILE A 57 21.72 -20.31 -1.12
N GLU A 58 21.96 -21.48 -0.54
CA GLU A 58 23.19 -21.82 0.18
C GLU A 58 24.43 -21.79 -0.74
N TYR A 59 24.31 -22.32 -1.96
CA TYR A 59 25.37 -22.23 -2.97
C TYR A 59 25.78 -20.78 -3.24
N TRP A 60 24.81 -19.88 -3.45
CA TRP A 60 25.10 -18.48 -3.71
C TRP A 60 25.65 -17.75 -2.48
N GLN A 61 25.20 -18.12 -1.28
CA GLN A 61 25.76 -17.58 -0.03
C GLN A 61 27.23 -17.99 0.15
N SER A 62 27.57 -19.24 -0.11
CA SER A 62 28.95 -19.71 -0.04
C SER A 62 29.86 -19.01 -1.07
N ASN A 63 29.30 -18.60 -2.20
CA ASN A 63 30.01 -17.81 -3.22
C ASN A 63 29.99 -16.28 -2.90
N GLY A 64 29.60 -15.87 -1.70
CA GLY A 64 29.66 -14.50 -1.24
C GLY A 64 28.46 -13.63 -1.63
N ALA A 65 27.35 -14.19 -2.08
CA ALA A 65 26.11 -13.43 -2.30
C ALA A 65 25.48 -13.01 -0.98
N GLN A 66 25.07 -11.76 -0.88
CA GLN A 66 24.39 -11.23 0.31
C GLN A 66 22.90 -11.40 0.19
N LEU A 67 22.25 -11.84 1.27
CA LEU A 67 20.79 -11.84 1.36
C LEU A 67 20.27 -10.47 1.78
N SER A 68 19.25 -9.99 1.08
CA SER A 68 18.49 -8.85 1.57
C SER A 68 17.72 -9.24 2.84
N GLU A 69 17.48 -8.29 3.73
CA GLU A 69 16.72 -8.48 4.99
C GLU A 69 15.40 -9.24 4.79
N THR A 70 14.67 -8.87 3.75
CA THR A 70 13.38 -9.48 3.43
C THR A 70 13.52 -10.94 3.04
N VAL A 71 14.52 -11.29 2.22
CA VAL A 71 14.78 -12.69 1.83
C VAL A 71 15.23 -13.51 3.03
N ASN A 72 16.13 -12.98 3.88
CA ASN A 72 16.55 -13.65 5.11
C ASN A 72 15.34 -14.00 6.02
N ARG A 73 14.38 -13.05 6.12
CA ARG A 73 13.13 -13.29 6.86
C ARG A 73 12.28 -14.40 6.24
N ILE A 74 12.20 -14.44 4.90
CA ILE A 74 11.44 -15.47 4.15
C ILE A 74 12.11 -16.84 4.28
N VAL A 75 13.42 -16.92 4.21
CA VAL A 75 14.18 -18.17 4.42
C VAL A 75 13.94 -18.72 5.84
N LYS A 76 14.00 -17.85 6.85
CA LYS A 76 13.68 -18.24 8.24
C LYS A 76 12.24 -18.71 8.40
N LEU A 77 11.31 -18.16 7.64
CA LEU A 77 9.91 -18.60 7.64
C LEU A 77 9.74 -19.96 6.97
N ASN A 78 10.44 -20.19 5.86
CA ASN A 78 10.42 -21.48 5.17
C ASN A 78 10.95 -22.60 6.09
N ALA A 79 12.00 -22.32 6.85
CA ALA A 79 12.57 -23.26 7.83
C ALA A 79 11.58 -23.61 8.97
N LYS A 80 10.62 -22.71 9.30
CA LYS A 80 9.57 -22.95 10.30
C LYS A 80 8.36 -23.73 9.76
N GLY A 81 8.33 -23.99 8.46
CA GLY A 81 7.25 -24.73 7.82
C GLY A 81 5.92 -23.94 7.71
N PRO A 82 4.81 -24.65 7.43
CA PRO A 82 3.50 -24.02 7.20
C PRO A 82 2.98 -23.22 8.39
N ASP A 83 3.26 -23.64 9.62
CA ASP A 83 2.86 -22.93 10.84
C ASP A 83 3.49 -21.55 10.94
N GLY A 84 4.73 -21.39 10.47
CA GLY A 84 5.41 -20.11 10.41
C GLY A 84 4.72 -19.12 9.47
N LEU A 85 4.21 -19.60 8.34
CA LEU A 85 3.48 -18.77 7.37
C LEU A 85 2.11 -18.31 7.91
N VAL A 86 1.40 -19.20 8.61
CA VAL A 86 0.11 -18.88 9.26
C VAL A 86 0.31 -17.84 10.37
N ALA A 87 1.31 -18.02 11.22
CA ALA A 87 1.65 -17.09 12.28
C ALA A 87 2.04 -15.70 11.73
N MET A 88 2.75 -15.66 10.60
CA MET A 88 3.11 -14.42 9.92
C MET A 88 1.86 -13.72 9.35
N LYS A 89 0.97 -14.43 8.67
CA LYS A 89 -0.27 -13.85 8.15
C LYS A 89 -1.10 -13.21 9.26
N LYS A 90 -1.32 -13.92 10.38
CA LYS A 90 -2.02 -13.38 11.57
C LYS A 90 -1.37 -12.12 12.12
N LYS A 91 -0.04 -12.09 12.16
CA LYS A 91 0.72 -10.92 12.66
C LYS A 91 0.64 -9.73 11.72
N ASP A 92 0.68 -9.97 10.42
CA ASP A 92 0.55 -8.91 9.41
C ASP A 92 -0.88 -8.36 9.35
N GLU A 93 -1.91 -9.20 9.51
CA GLU A 93 -3.32 -8.80 9.63
C GLU A 93 -3.57 -7.96 10.89
N ALA A 94 -3.05 -8.41 12.04
CA ALA A 94 -3.15 -7.66 13.30
C ALA A 94 -2.48 -6.28 13.18
N LYS A 95 -1.31 -6.21 12.53
CA LYS A 95 -0.59 -4.96 12.28
C LYS A 95 -1.32 -4.06 11.29
N ALA A 96 -1.95 -4.63 10.27
CA ALA A 96 -2.76 -3.88 9.32
C ALA A 96 -4.01 -3.30 9.99
N LEU A 97 -4.67 -4.07 10.86
CA LEU A 97 -5.83 -3.64 11.64
C LEU A 97 -5.45 -2.50 12.60
N ALA A 98 -4.33 -2.65 13.33
CA ALA A 98 -3.82 -1.63 14.23
C ALA A 98 -3.50 -0.31 13.49
N ARG A 99 -2.90 -0.39 12.30
CA ARG A 99 -2.65 0.79 11.44
C ARG A 99 -3.94 1.44 10.95
N LYS A 100 -4.95 0.64 10.62
CA LYS A 100 -6.26 1.13 10.18
C LYS A 100 -6.99 1.86 11.31
N ASN A 101 -6.95 1.29 12.51
CA ASN A 101 -7.55 1.88 13.71
C ASN A 101 -6.83 3.18 14.11
N LYS A 102 -5.49 3.21 14.09
CA LYS A 102 -4.72 4.43 14.35
C LYS A 102 -5.06 5.54 13.34
N LYS A 103 -5.14 5.20 12.04
CA LYS A 103 -5.48 6.17 11.00
C LYS A 103 -6.94 6.67 11.12
N ALA A 104 -7.85 5.83 11.61
CA ALA A 104 -9.23 6.24 11.90
C ALA A 104 -9.29 7.18 13.11
N ALA A 105 -8.53 6.89 14.16
CA ALA A 105 -8.42 7.74 15.34
C ALA A 105 -7.78 9.10 15.01
N ASP A 106 -6.67 9.12 14.25
CA ASP A 106 -6.01 10.35 13.79
C ASP A 106 -6.96 11.21 12.91
N LYS A 107 -7.82 10.55 12.10
CA LYS A 107 -8.81 11.25 11.30
C LYS A 107 -9.96 11.82 12.15
N ALA A 108 -10.41 11.08 13.17
CA ALA A 108 -11.44 11.54 14.10
C ALA A 108 -10.95 12.73 14.93
N ALA A 109 -9.74 12.65 15.47
CA ALA A 109 -9.11 13.75 16.21
C ALA A 109 -8.96 15.03 15.37
N LYS A 110 -8.60 14.87 14.08
CA LYS A 110 -8.48 16.01 13.17
C LYS A 110 -9.82 16.65 12.78
N VAL A 111 -10.90 15.87 12.82
CA VAL A 111 -12.27 16.38 12.59
C VAL A 111 -12.78 17.11 13.83
N GLU A 112 -12.49 16.62 15.03
CA GLU A 112 -12.81 17.28 16.29
C GLU A 112 -12.07 18.62 16.45
N GLU A 113 -10.79 18.67 16.08
CA GLU A 113 -9.99 19.90 16.09
C GLU A 113 -10.51 20.93 15.07
N ALA A 114 -11.00 20.47 13.90
CA ALA A 114 -11.59 21.35 12.89
C ALA A 114 -12.95 21.90 13.31
N VAL A 115 -13.75 21.11 14.03
CA VAL A 115 -15.09 21.55 14.55
C VAL A 115 -14.92 22.52 15.71
N SER A 116 -13.94 22.33 16.60
CA SER A 116 -13.64 23.26 17.69
C SER A 116 -13.06 24.60 17.22
N ALA A 117 -12.39 24.62 16.07
CA ALA A 117 -11.86 25.85 15.47
C ALA A 117 -12.94 26.68 14.75
N GLU A 118 -14.08 26.09 14.41
CA GLU A 118 -15.22 26.77 13.75
C GLU A 118 -16.23 27.35 14.77
N GLU A 119 -16.14 26.95 16.05
CA GLU A 119 -17.01 27.43 17.13
C GLU A 119 -16.47 28.64 17.88
N GLU A 120 -15.23 29.08 17.61
CA GLU A 120 -14.55 30.26 18.20
C GLU A 120 -14.45 31.47 17.25
N ALA A 121 -15.34 31.62 16.26
CA ALA A 121 -15.44 32.87 15.54
C ALA A 121 -16.49 33.75 16.18
N PRO A 122 -16.16 34.95 16.70
CA PRO A 122 -17.07 35.72 17.54
C PRO A 122 -18.19 36.39 16.72
N LYS A 123 -19.40 36.32 17.30
CA LYS A 123 -20.52 37.20 17.05
C LYS A 123 -20.14 38.65 17.35
N GLU A 124 -19.99 39.44 16.34
CA GLU A 124 -20.20 40.91 16.37
C GLU A 124 -20.22 41.33 14.89
N GLU A 125 -21.29 41.81 14.32
CA GLU A 125 -21.95 43.06 14.53
C GLU A 125 -23.32 43.07 13.77
N ALA A 126 -24.36 43.36 14.50
CA ALA A 126 -25.65 43.70 13.96
C ALA A 126 -25.73 45.20 13.71
N ALA A 127 -26.03 45.60 12.49
CA ALA A 127 -26.76 46.83 12.23
C ALA A 127 -27.30 46.84 10.80
N ALA A 128 -28.57 46.77 10.68
CA ALA A 128 -29.35 47.23 9.51
C ALA A 128 -29.34 48.75 9.47
N PRO A 129 -29.75 49.47 8.39
CA PRO A 129 -31.07 49.34 7.82
C PRO A 129 -31.24 49.52 6.28
N LYS A 130 -32.32 48.96 5.77
CA LYS A 130 -33.34 49.40 4.81
C LYS A 130 -32.98 50.36 3.65
N GLU A 131 -33.45 49.98 2.52
CA GLU A 131 -34.28 50.65 1.49
C GLU A 131 -33.68 50.36 0.09
N GLU A 132 -34.34 49.95 -0.93
CA GLU A 132 -35.61 50.05 -1.57
C GLU A 132 -35.56 49.14 -2.83
N ALA A 133 -36.62 48.44 -3.13
CA ALA A 133 -36.90 47.91 -4.47
C ALA A 133 -37.50 49.06 -5.30
N PRO A 134 -37.60 49.04 -6.64
CA PRO A 134 -38.42 48.05 -7.34
C PRO A 134 -38.00 47.68 -8.79
N LYS A 135 -38.60 46.56 -9.25
CA LYS A 135 -39.25 46.28 -10.57
C LYS A 135 -38.47 46.58 -11.88
N GLU A 136 -38.47 45.64 -12.73
CA GLU A 136 -39.29 45.35 -13.96
C GLU A 136 -38.38 44.59 -14.93
N GLU A 137 -38.73 43.56 -15.50
CA GLU A 137 -39.71 42.96 -16.40
C GLU A 137 -39.00 42.17 -17.54
N ALA A 138 -39.44 40.96 -17.63
CA ALA A 138 -39.78 40.24 -18.88
C ALA A 138 -38.72 39.87 -19.93
N ALA A 139 -38.72 38.63 -20.23
CA ALA A 139 -38.95 37.96 -21.50
C ALA A 139 -37.92 36.91 -21.89
N ALA A 140 -38.32 35.68 -21.78
CA ALA A 140 -37.98 34.61 -22.72
C ALA A 140 -38.69 34.89 -24.07
N PRO A 141 -38.40 34.26 -25.18
CA PRO A 141 -38.24 32.83 -25.35
C PRO A 141 -37.34 32.34 -26.54
N LYS A 142 -37.13 31.04 -26.51
CA LYS A 142 -37.13 30.06 -27.65
C LYS A 142 -36.01 29.99 -28.69
N GLU A 143 -35.62 28.76 -28.85
CA GLU A 143 -35.57 27.80 -29.97
C GLU A 143 -34.30 27.90 -30.82
N GLU A 144 -33.57 26.89 -31.19
CA GLU A 144 -33.81 25.57 -31.76
C GLU A 144 -32.46 24.87 -31.99
N ALA A 145 -32.36 23.56 -31.78
CA ALA A 145 -31.41 22.67 -32.44
C ALA A 145 -31.81 22.52 -33.93
N PRO A 146 -31.15 21.80 -34.81
CA PRO A 146 -30.03 20.82 -34.74
C PRO A 146 -29.04 20.89 -35.91
N LYS A 147 -27.90 20.25 -35.77
CA LYS A 147 -27.39 19.28 -36.77
C LYS A 147 -26.13 18.63 -36.23
#